data_15c40ac93332f560e2293bf1859cf3dd
#
_entry.id   15c40ac93332f560e2293bf1859cf3dd
#
_cell.length_a   1.000
_cell.length_b   1.000
_cell.length_c   1.000
_cell.angle_alpha   90.00
_cell.angle_beta   90.00
_cell.angle_gamma   90.00
#
_symmetry.space_group_name_H-M   'P 1'
#
loop_
_entity.id
_entity.type
_entity.pdbx_description
1 polymer ?
#
loop_
_entity_poly.entity_id
_entity_poly.type
_entity_poly.pdbx_seq_one_letter_code
_entity_poly.pdbx_strand_id
1 'polypeptide(L)'
;MGSSCSFPKCYDNNEIPGTIETESEPKKKDNEIPLDTFLLLIPDQIKKEMESEKDFFENQKNNSSIKTIKIEDENSVNNEEIYYHGEFNDKDEQEGIGKMIIINENKEKTIYHGIWEKNELKKGIIYYNDNSKYKGDIKNLLRHGKGTYTSEAETYEGNWVEDKKEGEGFLTFKDKITYKGSFKNNKFNGEGEMKWPNNIYYKGEFSNNLFHGKGFLKGNNDNTYTGNFSKGIYNGEGEFKWVKGVKTAIYKGNYSWGKKDGKGTLSWDNGNKYYGCWESGLPHGEGIFETKNRKYHGNWRSGFFLQLIESEEKKGSEEENINLTFSTPIEDIEINGPFKFNNSIHGSNHKNGYNDVLVEVIKQN
;
A
#
# COMPACT_ATOMS: atom_id res chain seq x y z
N MET A 1 29.14 7.73 33.83
CA MET A 1 30.27 6.95 33.32
C MET A 1 30.15 6.94 31.82
N GLY A 2 30.93 7.76 31.15
CA GLY A 2 30.95 7.92 29.71
C GLY A 2 31.84 6.88 29.08
N SER A 3 31.49 6.42 27.90
CA SER A 3 32.40 5.76 26.99
C SER A 3 32.32 6.43 25.63
N SER A 4 33.38 7.16 25.35
CA SER A 4 33.72 7.81 24.11
C SER A 4 34.13 6.77 23.06
N CYS A 5 33.52 6.78 21.88
CA CYS A 5 34.07 6.11 20.70
C CYS A 5 34.91 7.12 19.91
N SER A 6 36.21 6.80 19.81
CA SER A 6 37.22 7.54 19.07
C SER A 6 37.22 7.16 17.58
N PHE A 7 37.27 8.17 16.70
CA PHE A 7 37.52 8.04 15.25
C PHE A 7 39.02 7.78 14.98
N PRO A 8 39.39 6.98 13.98
CA PRO A 8 40.78 6.90 13.55
C PRO A 8 41.15 8.06 12.61
N LYS A 9 42.37 8.55 12.81
CA LYS A 9 42.99 9.67 12.16
C LYS A 9 43.32 9.40 10.69
N CYS A 10 43.10 10.41 9.84
CA CYS A 10 43.65 10.51 8.50
C CYS A 10 45.20 10.55 8.56
N TYR A 11 45.84 9.79 7.72
CA TYR A 11 47.25 9.92 7.39
C TYR A 11 47.38 10.65 6.06
N ASP A 12 47.96 11.85 6.09
CA ASP A 12 48.58 12.51 4.95
C ASP A 12 49.89 11.77 4.61
N ASN A 13 50.05 11.37 3.34
CA ASN A 13 51.35 11.21 2.77
C ASN A 13 51.33 11.67 1.29
N ASN A 14 51.90 12.84 1.09
CA ASN A 14 52.41 13.29 -0.19
C ASN A 14 53.67 12.51 -0.56
N GLU A 15 53.62 11.67 -1.58
CA GLU A 15 54.77 11.38 -2.44
C GLU A 15 54.28 11.01 -3.83
N ILE A 16 54.63 11.85 -4.80
CA ILE A 16 54.52 11.55 -6.22
C ILE A 16 55.81 10.87 -6.62
N PRO A 17 55.74 9.68 -7.16
CA PRO A 17 56.62 9.38 -8.28
C PRO A 17 55.96 8.52 -9.36
N GLY A 18 56.26 8.88 -10.59
CA GLY A 18 56.31 7.90 -11.68
C GLY A 18 55.03 7.81 -12.49
N THR A 19 55.12 8.26 -13.72
CA THR A 19 54.28 7.89 -14.85
C THR A 19 53.96 6.40 -14.83
N ILE A 20 52.75 6.05 -14.41
CA ILE A 20 52.19 4.72 -14.62
C ILE A 20 51.60 4.71 -16.01
N GLU A 21 52.16 3.88 -16.87
CA GLU A 21 51.55 3.45 -18.11
C GLU A 21 50.12 3.02 -17.81
N THR A 22 49.15 3.60 -18.49
CA THR A 22 47.76 3.19 -18.42
C THR A 22 47.70 1.75 -18.91
N GLU A 23 47.63 0.80 -17.95
CA GLU A 23 47.15 -0.54 -18.27
C GLU A 23 45.75 -0.39 -18.83
N SER A 24 45.59 -0.78 -20.07
CA SER A 24 44.30 -0.91 -20.74
C SER A 24 43.45 -1.83 -19.88
N GLU A 25 42.25 -1.35 -19.47
CA GLU A 25 41.27 -2.19 -18.81
C GLU A 25 41.15 -3.52 -19.56
N PRO A 26 41.12 -4.66 -18.85
CA PRO A 26 40.98 -5.97 -19.46
C PRO A 26 39.68 -5.95 -20.28
N LYS A 27 39.78 -6.07 -21.60
CA LYS A 27 38.64 -6.23 -22.49
C LYS A 27 37.87 -7.45 -22.01
N LYS A 28 36.61 -7.28 -21.56
CA LYS A 28 35.68 -8.38 -21.32
C LYS A 28 35.69 -9.25 -22.58
N LYS A 29 36.05 -10.51 -22.45
CA LYS A 29 35.92 -11.49 -23.52
C LYS A 29 34.43 -11.86 -23.59
N ASP A 30 33.68 -11.14 -24.42
CA ASP A 30 32.33 -11.53 -24.78
C ASP A 30 32.43 -12.72 -25.74
N ASN A 31 31.89 -13.87 -25.33
CA ASN A 31 31.87 -15.05 -26.18
C ASN A 31 30.60 -15.01 -27.02
N GLU A 32 30.74 -14.84 -28.33
CA GLU A 32 29.61 -14.97 -29.25
C GLU A 32 29.01 -16.37 -29.21
N ILE A 33 27.68 -16.46 -29.12
CA ILE A 33 26.93 -17.69 -29.14
C ILE A 33 25.92 -17.68 -30.31
N PRO A 34 25.52 -18.87 -30.84
CA PRO A 34 24.47 -18.93 -31.85
C PRO A 34 23.14 -18.37 -31.35
N LEU A 35 22.44 -17.62 -32.20
CA LEU A 35 21.13 -17.05 -31.90
C LEU A 35 20.12 -18.13 -31.47
N ASP A 36 20.13 -19.30 -32.11
CA ASP A 36 19.24 -20.42 -31.74
C ASP A 36 19.46 -20.88 -30.31
N THR A 37 20.72 -20.87 -29.83
CA THR A 37 21.05 -21.19 -28.44
C THR A 37 20.43 -20.16 -27.49
N PHE A 38 20.51 -18.88 -27.81
CA PHE A 38 19.87 -17.82 -27.03
C PHE A 38 18.34 -17.96 -27.02
N LEU A 39 17.73 -18.21 -28.17
CA LEU A 39 16.28 -18.34 -28.27
C LEU A 39 15.72 -19.55 -27.52
N LEU A 40 16.50 -20.63 -27.32
CA LEU A 40 16.11 -21.77 -26.49
C LEU A 40 16.02 -21.41 -24.99
N LEU A 41 16.69 -20.34 -24.56
CA LEU A 41 16.64 -19.89 -23.15
C LEU A 41 15.32 -19.17 -22.82
N ILE A 42 14.60 -18.65 -23.83
CA ILE A 42 13.35 -17.93 -23.64
C ILE A 42 12.16 -18.91 -23.62
N PRO A 43 11.34 -18.94 -22.57
CA PRO A 43 10.12 -19.75 -22.56
C PRO A 43 9.16 -19.38 -23.69
N ASP A 44 8.47 -20.37 -24.27
CA ASP A 44 7.59 -20.15 -25.45
C ASP A 44 6.41 -19.20 -25.15
N GLN A 45 5.91 -19.20 -23.92
CA GLN A 45 4.90 -18.24 -23.49
C GLN A 45 5.43 -16.80 -23.57
N ILE A 46 6.65 -16.56 -23.09
CA ILE A 46 7.28 -15.23 -23.13
C ILE A 46 7.60 -14.81 -24.56
N LYS A 47 8.00 -15.75 -25.45
CA LYS A 47 8.19 -15.45 -26.88
C LYS A 47 6.92 -14.88 -27.50
N LYS A 48 5.76 -15.50 -27.23
CA LYS A 48 4.45 -15.03 -27.73
C LYS A 48 4.08 -13.64 -27.18
N GLU A 49 4.34 -13.42 -25.90
CA GLU A 49 4.09 -12.10 -25.29
C GLU A 49 5.00 -11.01 -25.89
N MET A 50 6.27 -11.31 -26.10
CA MET A 50 7.22 -10.38 -26.77
C MET A 50 6.78 -10.03 -28.19
N GLU A 51 6.18 -10.96 -28.92
CA GLU A 51 5.62 -10.68 -30.25
C GLU A 51 4.45 -9.70 -30.19
N SER A 52 3.62 -9.78 -29.17
CA SER A 52 2.50 -8.84 -28.99
C SER A 52 2.91 -7.44 -28.52
N GLU A 53 4.11 -7.28 -28.02
CA GLU A 53 4.65 -6.01 -27.50
C GLU A 53 5.57 -5.28 -28.49
N LYS A 54 5.63 -5.72 -29.76
CA LYS A 54 6.50 -5.11 -30.80
C LYS A 54 6.29 -3.61 -30.95
N ASP A 55 5.04 -3.16 -30.91
CA ASP A 55 4.69 -1.74 -31.05
C ASP A 55 5.31 -0.83 -29.98
N PHE A 56 5.69 -1.40 -28.83
CA PHE A 56 6.36 -0.66 -27.76
C PHE A 56 7.76 -0.18 -28.16
N PHE A 57 8.38 -0.84 -29.14
CA PHE A 57 9.76 -0.61 -29.59
C PHE A 57 9.87 -0.03 -31.00
N GLU A 58 8.77 0.15 -31.76
CA GLU A 58 8.78 0.43 -33.21
C GLU A 58 9.46 1.74 -33.66
N ASN A 59 9.74 2.68 -32.76
CA ASN A 59 10.30 3.99 -33.13
C ASN A 59 11.84 4.09 -33.02
N GLN A 60 12.54 2.99 -32.85
CA GLN A 60 13.99 2.98 -32.67
C GLN A 60 14.67 2.20 -33.80
N LYS A 61 15.07 2.88 -34.84
CA LYS A 61 15.97 2.33 -35.88
C LYS A 61 17.34 3.01 -35.76
N ASN A 62 18.34 2.26 -35.30
CA ASN A 62 19.73 2.68 -35.29
C ASN A 62 20.56 1.85 -36.31
N ASN A 63 21.59 2.46 -36.89
CA ASN A 63 22.60 1.76 -37.70
C ASN A 63 23.59 1.05 -36.76
N SER A 64 23.18 -0.06 -36.18
CA SER A 64 23.95 -0.80 -35.18
C SER A 64 24.15 -2.24 -35.62
N SER A 65 25.26 -2.85 -35.21
CA SER A 65 25.53 -4.27 -35.42
C SER A 65 24.75 -5.09 -34.41
N ILE A 66 24.11 -6.18 -34.82
CA ILE A 66 23.41 -7.10 -33.88
C ILE A 66 24.37 -8.24 -33.54
N LYS A 67 24.54 -8.47 -32.21
CA LYS A 67 25.35 -9.59 -31.71
C LYS A 67 24.57 -10.41 -30.70
N THR A 68 24.98 -11.65 -30.52
CA THR A 68 24.51 -12.55 -29.45
C THR A 68 25.72 -13.00 -28.65
N ILE A 69 25.78 -12.64 -27.36
CA ILE A 69 26.94 -12.87 -26.52
C ILE A 69 26.55 -13.53 -25.19
N LYS A 70 27.46 -14.31 -24.60
CA LYS A 70 27.47 -14.67 -23.17
C LYS A 70 28.40 -13.70 -22.46
N ILE A 71 27.87 -12.99 -21.46
CA ILE A 71 28.65 -12.04 -20.65
C ILE A 71 29.29 -12.82 -19.50
N GLU A 72 30.61 -12.84 -19.43
CA GLU A 72 31.34 -13.41 -18.32
C GLU A 72 31.63 -12.30 -17.31
N ASP A 73 30.98 -12.35 -16.13
CA ASP A 73 31.27 -11.46 -15.02
C ASP A 73 32.22 -12.16 -14.04
N GLU A 74 33.53 -11.90 -14.19
CA GLU A 74 34.58 -12.47 -13.32
C GLU A 74 34.41 -12.07 -11.85
N ASN A 75 33.58 -11.04 -11.54
CA ASN A 75 33.26 -10.56 -10.21
C ASN A 75 31.89 -11.06 -9.71
N SER A 76 31.20 -11.89 -10.47
CA SER A 76 29.90 -12.43 -10.08
C SER A 76 30.06 -13.36 -8.87
N VAL A 77 29.62 -12.89 -7.72
CA VAL A 77 29.63 -13.64 -6.44
C VAL A 77 28.58 -14.77 -6.45
N ASN A 78 27.64 -14.76 -7.40
CA ASN A 78 26.40 -15.56 -7.36
C ASN A 78 26.28 -16.64 -8.44
N ASN A 79 27.35 -16.97 -9.19
CA ASN A 79 27.30 -17.95 -10.29
C ASN A 79 26.14 -17.71 -11.28
N GLU A 80 25.84 -16.45 -11.60
CA GLU A 80 24.80 -16.10 -12.56
C GLU A 80 25.31 -16.29 -13.99
N GLU A 81 24.47 -16.82 -14.85
CA GLU A 81 24.72 -16.85 -16.29
C GLU A 81 23.99 -15.70 -16.97
N ILE A 82 24.71 -14.83 -17.67
CA ILE A 82 24.16 -13.64 -18.32
C ILE A 82 24.33 -13.77 -19.84
N TYR A 83 23.22 -13.59 -20.57
CA TYR A 83 23.19 -13.63 -22.01
C TYR A 83 22.57 -12.35 -22.57
N TYR A 84 23.13 -11.80 -23.65
CA TYR A 84 22.57 -10.64 -24.35
C TYR A 84 22.44 -10.90 -25.84
N HIS A 85 21.33 -10.43 -26.42
CA HIS A 85 21.11 -10.38 -27.87
C HIS A 85 20.49 -9.03 -28.22
N GLY A 86 21.19 -8.23 -29.03
CA GLY A 86 20.71 -6.89 -29.40
C GLY A 86 21.73 -6.08 -30.15
N GLU A 87 21.42 -4.81 -30.26
CA GLU A 87 22.22 -3.82 -30.99
C GLU A 87 23.43 -3.36 -30.15
N PHE A 88 24.55 -3.05 -30.86
CA PHE A 88 25.75 -2.50 -30.29
C PHE A 88 26.19 -1.27 -31.10
N ASN A 89 26.73 -0.26 -30.44
CA ASN A 89 27.33 0.90 -31.06
C ASN A 89 28.78 0.63 -31.53
N ASP A 90 29.40 1.62 -32.14
CA ASP A 90 30.79 1.52 -32.67
C ASP A 90 31.85 1.32 -31.56
N LYS A 91 31.51 1.52 -30.30
CA LYS A 91 32.39 1.30 -29.13
C LYS A 91 32.16 -0.06 -28.48
N ASP A 92 31.35 -0.90 -29.10
CA ASP A 92 30.97 -2.22 -28.55
C ASP A 92 30.16 -2.16 -27.25
N GLU A 93 29.41 -1.05 -27.04
CA GLU A 93 28.46 -0.88 -25.95
C GLU A 93 27.07 -1.28 -26.43
N GLN A 94 26.27 -1.90 -25.53
CA GLN A 94 24.86 -2.21 -25.79
C GLN A 94 24.09 -0.91 -26.04
N GLU A 95 23.42 -0.84 -27.18
CA GLU A 95 22.72 0.36 -27.66
C GLU A 95 21.46 -0.09 -28.41
N GLY A 96 20.38 0.75 -28.41
CA GLY A 96 19.17 0.42 -29.15
C GLY A 96 18.36 -0.70 -28.52
N ILE A 97 17.75 -1.56 -29.35
CA ILE A 97 16.86 -2.63 -28.87
C ILE A 97 17.66 -3.89 -28.55
N GLY A 98 17.48 -4.41 -27.33
CA GLY A 98 18.17 -5.61 -26.91
C GLY A 98 17.39 -6.43 -25.89
N LYS A 99 17.81 -7.68 -25.76
CA LYS A 99 17.29 -8.65 -24.79
C LYS A 99 18.44 -9.18 -23.94
N MET A 100 18.24 -9.18 -22.63
CA MET A 100 19.17 -9.79 -21.68
C MET A 100 18.46 -10.89 -20.91
N ILE A 101 19.12 -12.01 -20.69
CA ILE A 101 18.62 -13.13 -19.86
C ILE A 101 19.63 -13.32 -18.75
N ILE A 102 19.13 -13.28 -17.51
CA ILE A 102 19.91 -13.61 -16.32
C ILE A 102 19.35 -14.92 -15.76
N ILE A 103 20.21 -15.90 -15.55
CA ILE A 103 19.88 -17.20 -14.96
C ILE A 103 20.65 -17.31 -13.65
N ASN A 104 19.94 -17.37 -12.53
CA ASN A 104 20.56 -17.50 -11.22
C ASN A 104 20.99 -18.96 -10.89
N GLU A 105 21.62 -19.17 -9.75
CA GLU A 105 22.05 -20.49 -9.27
C GLU A 105 20.91 -21.52 -9.16
N ASN A 106 19.67 -21.07 -8.93
CA ASN A 106 18.47 -21.91 -8.84
C ASN A 106 17.86 -22.21 -10.21
N LYS A 107 18.51 -21.80 -11.32
CA LYS A 107 18.02 -21.88 -12.70
C LYS A 107 16.73 -21.09 -12.96
N GLU A 108 16.42 -20.10 -12.10
CA GLU A 108 15.35 -19.14 -12.33
C GLU A 108 15.82 -18.10 -13.35
N LYS A 109 14.93 -17.72 -14.26
CA LYS A 109 15.24 -16.82 -15.36
C LYS A 109 14.54 -15.48 -15.16
N THR A 110 15.30 -14.40 -15.31
CA THR A 110 14.76 -13.04 -15.49
C THR A 110 15.15 -12.55 -16.87
N ILE A 111 14.16 -12.10 -17.65
CA ILE A 111 14.38 -11.66 -19.03
C ILE A 111 14.06 -10.19 -19.13
N TYR A 112 15.01 -9.42 -19.60
CA TYR A 112 14.90 -8.00 -19.87
C TYR A 112 14.80 -7.80 -21.39
N HIS A 113 13.80 -7.05 -21.85
CA HIS A 113 13.65 -6.66 -23.24
C HIS A 113 13.38 -5.18 -23.32
N GLY A 114 14.27 -4.42 -23.93
CA GLY A 114 14.12 -2.97 -23.86
C GLY A 114 15.11 -2.17 -24.67
N ILE A 115 15.14 -0.88 -24.37
CA ILE A 115 15.97 0.13 -24.98
C ILE A 115 17.21 0.34 -24.12
N TRP A 116 18.36 0.11 -24.72
CA TRP A 116 19.68 0.19 -24.10
C TRP A 116 20.41 1.46 -24.56
N GLU A 117 21.12 2.09 -23.66
CA GLU A 117 22.00 3.23 -23.92
C GLU A 117 23.28 3.02 -23.10
N LYS A 118 24.43 2.87 -23.81
CA LYS A 118 25.77 2.71 -23.19
C LYS A 118 25.79 1.63 -22.09
N ASN A 119 25.38 0.42 -22.44
CA ASN A 119 25.29 -0.74 -21.57
C ASN A 119 24.23 -0.64 -20.44
N GLU A 120 23.39 0.39 -20.40
CA GLU A 120 22.34 0.54 -19.41
C GLU A 120 20.96 0.37 -20.03
N LEU A 121 20.13 -0.49 -19.47
CA LEU A 121 18.71 -0.60 -19.83
C LEU A 121 17.95 0.59 -19.24
N LYS A 122 17.36 1.41 -20.10
CA LYS A 122 16.65 2.64 -19.70
C LYS A 122 15.13 2.42 -19.59
N LYS A 123 14.57 1.65 -20.52
CA LYS A 123 13.15 1.41 -20.60
C LYS A 123 12.88 0.07 -21.23
N GLY A 124 11.88 -0.67 -20.72
CA GLY A 124 11.61 -1.99 -21.27
C GLY A 124 10.58 -2.78 -20.52
N ILE A 125 10.63 -4.08 -20.73
CA ILE A 125 9.80 -5.09 -20.08
C ILE A 125 10.71 -6.08 -19.38
N ILE A 126 10.42 -6.36 -18.12
CA ILE A 126 11.07 -7.40 -17.34
C ILE A 126 10.06 -8.54 -17.18
N TYR A 127 10.43 -9.74 -17.59
CA TYR A 127 9.66 -10.96 -17.38
C TYR A 127 10.34 -11.77 -16.27
N TYR A 128 9.57 -12.09 -15.24
CA TYR A 128 10.04 -12.87 -14.09
C TYR A 128 9.68 -14.34 -14.20
N ASN A 129 10.35 -15.20 -13.47
CA ASN A 129 10.16 -16.64 -13.49
C ASN A 129 8.77 -17.09 -13.01
N ASP A 130 8.10 -16.28 -12.19
CA ASP A 130 6.74 -16.52 -11.67
C ASP A 130 5.61 -16.06 -12.63
N ASN A 131 5.93 -15.75 -13.89
CA ASN A 131 5.07 -15.18 -14.91
C ASN A 131 4.56 -13.76 -14.60
N SER A 132 5.10 -13.10 -13.58
CA SER A 132 4.87 -11.67 -13.42
C SER A 132 5.71 -10.87 -14.41
N LYS A 133 5.29 -9.65 -14.69
CA LYS A 133 6.02 -8.74 -15.58
C LYS A 133 5.96 -7.29 -15.13
N TYR A 134 7.01 -6.57 -15.46
CA TYR A 134 7.07 -5.12 -15.33
C TYR A 134 7.27 -4.48 -16.70
N LYS A 135 6.62 -3.36 -16.98
CA LYS A 135 6.78 -2.55 -18.19
C LYS A 135 6.94 -1.10 -17.80
N GLY A 136 8.08 -0.50 -18.08
CA GLY A 136 8.34 0.88 -17.68
C GLY A 136 9.79 1.31 -17.76
N ASP A 137 10.12 2.36 -17.02
CA ASP A 137 11.46 2.88 -16.89
C ASP A 137 12.29 1.96 -15.97
N ILE A 138 13.56 1.77 -16.33
CA ILE A 138 14.48 0.86 -15.65
C ILE A 138 15.79 1.59 -15.38
N LYS A 139 16.39 1.35 -14.23
CA LYS A 139 17.71 1.87 -13.87
C LYS A 139 18.46 0.80 -13.08
N ASN A 140 19.71 0.52 -13.49
CA ASN A 140 20.53 -0.54 -12.87
C ASN A 140 19.79 -1.89 -12.82
N LEU A 141 19.04 -2.24 -13.88
CA LEU A 141 18.19 -3.42 -14.01
C LEU A 141 17.04 -3.51 -12.96
N LEU A 142 16.79 -2.44 -12.20
CA LEU A 142 15.69 -2.32 -11.23
C LEU A 142 14.56 -1.46 -11.81
N ARG A 143 13.33 -1.75 -11.42
CA ARG A 143 12.17 -0.92 -11.74
C ARG A 143 12.39 0.49 -11.19
N HIS A 144 12.21 1.48 -12.06
CA HIS A 144 12.44 2.89 -11.72
C HIS A 144 11.42 3.77 -12.46
N GLY A 145 11.34 5.08 -12.11
CA GLY A 145 10.46 6.02 -12.81
C GLY A 145 9.02 5.56 -12.90
N LYS A 146 8.41 5.62 -14.08
CA LYS A 146 7.03 5.21 -14.30
C LYS A 146 6.95 3.81 -14.88
N GLY A 147 6.05 2.99 -14.35
CA GLY A 147 5.85 1.65 -14.90
C GLY A 147 4.65 0.91 -14.34
N THR A 148 4.31 -0.17 -15.04
CA THR A 148 3.23 -1.08 -14.69
C THR A 148 3.81 -2.44 -14.35
N TYR A 149 3.52 -2.93 -13.18
CA TYR A 149 3.79 -4.32 -12.75
C TYR A 149 2.50 -5.12 -12.76
N THR A 150 2.55 -6.33 -13.29
CA THR A 150 1.41 -7.24 -13.36
C THR A 150 1.83 -8.62 -12.89
N SER A 151 1.08 -9.18 -11.95
CA SER A 151 1.19 -10.55 -11.48
C SER A 151 -0.19 -11.21 -11.39
N GLU A 152 -0.26 -12.47 -10.98
CA GLU A 152 -1.53 -13.12 -10.70
C GLU A 152 -2.27 -12.46 -9.52
N ALA A 153 -1.55 -11.92 -8.56
CA ALA A 153 -2.10 -11.34 -7.33
C ALA A 153 -2.53 -9.88 -7.48
N GLU A 154 -1.79 -9.10 -8.28
CA GLU A 154 -2.00 -7.65 -8.37
C GLU A 154 -1.54 -7.05 -9.69
N THR A 155 -2.09 -5.87 -10.00
CA THR A 155 -1.57 -4.96 -11.02
C THR A 155 -1.31 -3.60 -10.36
N TYR A 156 -0.09 -3.09 -10.50
CA TYR A 156 0.27 -1.75 -10.02
C TYR A 156 0.73 -0.89 -11.20
N GLU A 157 0.20 0.31 -11.28
CA GLU A 157 0.60 1.36 -12.23
C GLU A 157 1.00 2.61 -11.44
N GLY A 158 2.24 3.07 -11.57
CA GLY A 158 2.69 4.22 -10.79
C GLY A 158 4.20 4.44 -10.84
N ASN A 159 4.69 5.13 -9.83
CA ASN A 159 6.08 5.47 -9.69
C ASN A 159 6.86 4.38 -8.93
N TRP A 160 8.12 4.20 -9.34
CA TRP A 160 9.06 3.23 -8.81
C TRP A 160 10.40 3.88 -8.50
N VAL A 161 11.01 3.47 -7.40
CA VAL A 161 12.39 3.82 -7.05
C VAL A 161 13.07 2.56 -6.52
N GLU A 162 14.07 2.06 -7.26
CA GLU A 162 14.85 0.88 -6.85
C GLU A 162 13.97 -0.29 -6.42
N ASP A 163 13.11 -0.75 -7.35
CA ASP A 163 12.15 -1.86 -7.15
C ASP A 163 11.03 -1.62 -6.13
N LYS A 164 10.92 -0.42 -5.57
CA LYS A 164 9.87 -0.07 -4.61
C LYS A 164 8.82 0.83 -5.23
N LYS A 165 7.55 0.55 -4.94
CA LYS A 165 6.44 1.46 -5.22
C LYS A 165 6.66 2.73 -4.39
N GLU A 166 6.66 3.91 -5.06
CA GLU A 166 6.96 5.20 -4.44
C GLU A 166 6.09 6.29 -5.06
N GLY A 167 5.74 7.34 -4.31
CA GLY A 167 4.90 8.44 -4.84
C GLY A 167 3.51 7.97 -5.24
N GLU A 168 2.92 8.61 -6.26
CA GLU A 168 1.56 8.33 -6.69
C GLU A 168 1.45 7.03 -7.52
N GLY A 169 0.39 6.26 -7.25
CA GLY A 169 0.12 5.03 -7.99
C GLY A 169 -1.31 4.52 -7.85
N PHE A 170 -1.63 3.55 -8.71
CA PHE A 170 -2.89 2.83 -8.72
C PHE A 170 -2.61 1.33 -8.61
N LEU A 171 -3.20 0.69 -7.63
CA LEU A 171 -3.05 -0.73 -7.35
C LEU A 171 -4.41 -1.42 -7.43
N THR A 172 -4.47 -2.53 -8.16
CA THR A 172 -5.63 -3.41 -8.24
C THR A 172 -5.23 -4.80 -7.79
N PHE A 173 -5.89 -5.33 -6.79
CA PHE A 173 -5.72 -6.70 -6.33
C PHE A 173 -6.61 -7.67 -7.10
N LYS A 174 -6.26 -8.97 -7.10
CA LYS A 174 -7.02 -10.06 -7.75
C LYS A 174 -8.50 -10.11 -7.33
N ASP A 175 -8.79 -9.83 -6.07
CA ASP A 175 -10.13 -9.79 -5.49
C ASP A 175 -10.91 -8.49 -5.80
N LYS A 176 -10.39 -7.66 -6.71
CA LYS A 176 -10.96 -6.37 -7.17
C LYS A 176 -10.95 -5.27 -6.11
N ILE A 177 -10.18 -5.40 -5.05
CA ILE A 177 -9.84 -4.27 -4.19
C ILE A 177 -8.93 -3.34 -4.99
N THR A 178 -9.17 -2.03 -4.91
CA THR A 178 -8.31 -1.03 -5.56
C THR A 178 -7.80 -0.01 -4.56
N TYR A 179 -6.59 0.45 -4.78
CA TYR A 179 -6.03 1.60 -4.05
C TYR A 179 -5.49 2.63 -5.06
N LYS A 180 -5.85 3.88 -4.87
CA LYS A 180 -5.30 5.02 -5.61
C LYS A 180 -4.78 6.04 -4.61
N GLY A 181 -3.49 6.36 -4.66
CA GLY A 181 -2.88 7.30 -3.74
C GLY A 181 -1.37 7.16 -3.64
N SER A 182 -0.84 7.72 -2.57
CA SER A 182 0.59 7.80 -2.35
C SER A 182 1.16 6.53 -1.76
N PHE A 183 2.37 6.17 -2.21
CA PHE A 183 3.16 5.04 -1.73
C PHE A 183 4.49 5.52 -1.17
N LYS A 184 4.99 4.80 -0.18
CA LYS A 184 6.35 4.93 0.34
C LYS A 184 6.91 3.56 0.71
N ASN A 185 8.02 3.17 0.08
CA ASN A 185 8.65 1.87 0.31
C ASN A 185 7.66 0.70 0.22
N ASN A 186 6.89 0.59 -0.88
CA ASN A 186 5.86 -0.42 -1.14
C ASN A 186 4.61 -0.37 -0.23
N LYS A 187 4.47 0.65 0.63
CA LYS A 187 3.36 0.78 1.57
C LYS A 187 2.48 1.97 1.21
N PHE A 188 1.18 1.86 1.43
CA PHE A 188 0.27 3.01 1.39
C PHE A 188 0.71 4.03 2.45
N ASN A 189 0.92 5.27 2.04
CA ASN A 189 1.42 6.32 2.92
C ASN A 189 1.06 7.69 2.37
N GLY A 190 0.42 8.54 3.16
CA GLY A 190 -0.13 9.81 2.69
C GLY A 190 -1.59 9.69 2.29
N GLU A 191 -2.08 10.59 1.43
CA GLU A 191 -3.46 10.60 0.98
C GLU A 191 -3.76 9.44 0.01
N GLY A 192 -4.94 8.85 0.15
CA GLY A 192 -5.36 7.78 -0.75
C GLY A 192 -6.83 7.43 -0.65
N GLU A 193 -7.28 6.66 -1.64
CA GLU A 193 -8.62 6.11 -1.72
C GLU A 193 -8.53 4.61 -1.96
N MET A 194 -9.13 3.82 -1.08
CA MET A 194 -9.23 2.37 -1.19
C MET A 194 -10.69 1.97 -1.37
N LYS A 195 -10.96 1.13 -2.36
CA LYS A 195 -12.30 0.62 -2.66
C LYS A 195 -12.31 -0.89 -2.59
N TRP A 196 -13.31 -1.43 -1.94
CA TRP A 196 -13.63 -2.85 -1.90
C TRP A 196 -14.86 -3.16 -2.77
N PRO A 197 -15.07 -4.42 -3.14
CA PRO A 197 -16.35 -4.86 -3.66
C PRO A 197 -17.50 -4.44 -2.71
N ASN A 198 -18.74 -4.38 -3.23
CA ASN A 198 -19.93 -4.04 -2.43
C ASN A 198 -20.02 -2.58 -1.93
N ASN A 199 -19.41 -1.64 -2.65
CA ASN A 199 -19.53 -0.21 -2.35
C ASN A 199 -18.90 0.24 -1.01
N ILE A 200 -18.02 -0.56 -0.45
CA ILE A 200 -17.23 -0.18 0.71
C ILE A 200 -16.03 0.64 0.21
N TYR A 201 -15.75 1.76 0.85
CA TYR A 201 -14.54 2.51 0.54
C TYR A 201 -14.04 3.35 1.69
N TYR A 202 -12.75 3.59 1.68
CA TYR A 202 -12.07 4.56 2.55
C TYR A 202 -11.40 5.62 1.69
N LYS A 203 -11.49 6.87 2.14
CA LYS A 203 -10.75 8.00 1.57
C LYS A 203 -10.17 8.84 2.69
N GLY A 204 -8.86 9.03 2.70
CA GLY A 204 -8.14 9.75 3.74
C GLY A 204 -6.66 9.41 3.81
N GLU A 205 -6.08 9.72 4.95
CA GLU A 205 -4.67 9.51 5.19
C GLU A 205 -4.34 8.04 5.51
N PHE A 206 -3.18 7.60 5.03
CA PHE A 206 -2.58 6.30 5.32
C PHE A 206 -1.21 6.47 5.96
N SER A 207 -0.86 5.57 6.85
CA SER A 207 0.49 5.43 7.39
C SER A 207 0.84 3.96 7.50
N ASN A 208 1.87 3.52 6.76
CA ASN A 208 2.33 2.14 6.74
C ASN A 208 1.21 1.11 6.52
N ASN A 209 0.40 1.30 5.46
CA ASN A 209 -0.77 0.50 5.07
C ASN A 209 -1.99 0.59 6.00
N LEU A 210 -1.97 1.42 7.04
CA LEU A 210 -3.08 1.58 7.97
C LEU A 210 -3.76 2.94 7.80
N PHE A 211 -5.07 3.01 7.99
CA PHE A 211 -5.79 4.27 8.07
C PHE A 211 -5.21 5.13 9.19
N HIS A 212 -5.01 6.39 8.89
CA HIS A 212 -4.38 7.34 9.79
C HIS A 212 -5.00 8.72 9.61
N GLY A 213 -4.72 9.66 10.54
CA GLY A 213 -5.15 11.04 10.39
C GLY A 213 -6.64 11.17 10.09
N LYS A 214 -7.00 12.11 9.24
CA LYS A 214 -8.40 12.35 8.85
C LYS A 214 -8.84 11.42 7.73
N GLY A 215 -10.05 10.89 7.85
CA GLY A 215 -10.60 10.03 6.81
C GLY A 215 -12.10 9.89 6.84
N PHE A 216 -12.64 9.42 5.72
CA PHE A 216 -14.01 9.01 5.53
C PHE A 216 -14.04 7.52 5.20
N LEU A 217 -14.82 6.77 5.94
CA LEU A 217 -15.06 5.34 5.71
C LEU A 217 -16.54 5.11 5.46
N LYS A 218 -16.88 4.50 4.33
CA LYS A 218 -18.20 3.93 4.08
C LYS A 218 -18.12 2.40 4.20
N GLY A 219 -18.86 1.85 5.13
CA GLY A 219 -18.95 0.42 5.36
C GLY A 219 -20.17 -0.24 4.71
N ASN A 220 -20.45 -1.46 5.13
CA ASN A 220 -21.67 -2.18 4.76
C ASN A 220 -22.91 -1.43 5.26
N ASN A 221 -24.07 -1.68 4.61
CA ASN A 221 -25.37 -1.13 5.01
C ASN A 221 -25.42 0.40 5.08
N ASP A 222 -24.58 1.10 4.29
CA ASP A 222 -24.48 2.56 4.24
C ASP A 222 -24.07 3.22 5.57
N ASN A 223 -23.50 2.47 6.50
CA ASN A 223 -22.83 3.04 7.66
C ASN A 223 -21.62 3.86 7.23
N THR A 224 -21.46 5.04 7.85
CA THR A 224 -20.33 5.90 7.53
C THR A 224 -19.62 6.38 8.79
N TYR A 225 -18.31 6.56 8.68
CA TYR A 225 -17.52 7.26 9.68
C TYR A 225 -16.73 8.39 8.99
N THR A 226 -16.75 9.56 9.61
CA THR A 226 -15.90 10.69 9.23
C THR A 226 -15.18 11.17 10.46
N GLY A 227 -13.87 11.16 10.47
CA GLY A 227 -13.12 11.56 11.66
C GLY A 227 -11.67 11.13 11.63
N ASN A 228 -11.08 11.09 12.82
CA ASN A 228 -9.68 10.76 12.97
C ASN A 228 -9.46 9.26 13.15
N PHE A 229 -8.37 8.77 12.57
CA PHE A 229 -7.88 7.40 12.67
C PHE A 229 -6.47 7.37 13.25
N SER A 230 -6.17 6.35 14.01
CA SER A 230 -4.82 6.03 14.44
C SER A 230 -4.61 4.53 14.34
N LYS A 231 -3.60 4.10 13.56
CA LYS A 231 -3.28 2.68 13.34
C LYS A 231 -4.48 1.84 12.90
N GLY A 232 -5.30 2.38 11.99
CA GLY A 232 -6.47 1.70 11.44
C GLY A 232 -7.74 1.77 12.30
N ILE A 233 -7.71 2.44 13.46
CA ILE A 233 -8.80 2.45 14.45
C ILE A 233 -9.29 3.89 14.63
N TYR A 234 -10.61 4.07 14.86
CA TYR A 234 -11.19 5.38 15.22
C TYR A 234 -10.53 5.92 16.49
N ASN A 235 -10.00 7.12 16.44
CA ASN A 235 -9.29 7.71 17.57
C ASN A 235 -9.25 9.25 17.48
N GLY A 236 -9.78 9.94 18.47
CA GLY A 236 -9.99 11.37 18.44
C GLY A 236 -11.41 11.75 18.02
N GLU A 237 -11.63 12.93 17.48
CA GLU A 237 -12.94 13.41 17.07
C GLU A 237 -13.46 12.69 15.83
N GLY A 238 -14.76 12.36 15.82
CA GLY A 238 -15.41 11.74 14.69
C GLY A 238 -16.93 11.73 14.75
N GLU A 239 -17.52 11.52 13.57
CA GLU A 239 -18.96 11.29 13.40
C GLU A 239 -19.17 9.91 12.81
N PHE A 240 -19.98 9.11 13.48
CA PHE A 240 -20.42 7.82 12.97
C PHE A 240 -21.93 7.85 12.73
N LYS A 241 -22.36 7.48 11.52
CA LYS A 241 -23.76 7.31 11.15
C LYS A 241 -24.05 5.83 10.96
N TRP A 242 -24.97 5.31 11.73
CA TRP A 242 -25.54 3.98 11.54
C TRP A 242 -26.79 4.03 10.70
N VAL A 243 -26.98 3.02 9.85
CA VAL A 243 -28.16 2.83 9.02
C VAL A 243 -28.63 1.38 9.19
N LYS A 244 -29.84 1.18 9.70
CA LYS A 244 -30.47 -0.16 9.83
C LYS A 244 -31.89 -0.10 9.24
N GLY A 245 -32.01 -0.44 7.96
CA GLY A 245 -33.26 -0.25 7.22
C GLY A 245 -33.62 1.23 7.14
N VAL A 246 -34.78 1.61 7.67
CA VAL A 246 -35.25 3.01 7.71
C VAL A 246 -34.75 3.79 8.94
N LYS A 247 -34.17 3.10 9.93
CA LYS A 247 -33.70 3.72 11.17
C LYS A 247 -32.26 4.20 11.02
N THR A 248 -32.00 5.40 11.54
CA THR A 248 -30.67 5.98 11.58
C THR A 248 -30.32 6.50 12.96
N ALA A 249 -29.03 6.45 13.29
CA ALA A 249 -28.49 7.11 14.47
C ALA A 249 -27.15 7.75 14.10
N ILE A 250 -26.82 8.88 14.73
CA ILE A 250 -25.58 9.60 14.48
C ILE A 250 -24.90 9.90 15.82
N TYR A 251 -23.67 9.45 15.96
CA TYR A 251 -22.81 9.86 17.07
C TYR A 251 -21.80 10.89 16.55
N LYS A 252 -21.65 11.98 17.29
CA LYS A 252 -20.58 12.98 17.10
C LYS A 252 -19.84 13.16 18.42
N GLY A 253 -18.55 12.90 18.45
CA GLY A 253 -17.77 13.02 19.67
C GLY A 253 -16.41 12.38 19.57
N ASN A 254 -15.83 12.17 20.75
CA ASN A 254 -14.50 11.57 20.84
C ASN A 254 -14.56 10.05 20.82
N TYR A 255 -13.49 9.48 20.24
CA TYR A 255 -13.21 8.05 20.21
C TYR A 255 -11.83 7.78 20.80
N SER A 256 -11.73 6.69 21.54
CA SER A 256 -10.48 6.14 22.03
C SER A 256 -10.47 4.64 21.71
N TRP A 257 -9.45 4.20 20.94
CA TRP A 257 -9.30 2.80 20.53
C TRP A 257 -10.58 2.16 19.96
N GLY A 258 -11.26 2.90 19.09
CA GLY A 258 -12.46 2.44 18.37
C GLY A 258 -13.76 2.55 19.17
N LYS A 259 -13.71 2.97 20.44
CA LYS A 259 -14.86 3.12 21.30
C LYS A 259 -15.18 4.60 21.53
N LYS A 260 -16.48 4.93 21.67
CA LYS A 260 -16.88 6.27 22.14
C LYS A 260 -16.30 6.50 23.52
N ASP A 261 -15.61 7.63 23.72
CA ASP A 261 -14.91 7.97 24.96
C ASP A 261 -14.79 9.48 25.10
N GLY A 262 -14.97 10.01 26.32
CA GLY A 262 -15.00 11.46 26.55
C GLY A 262 -16.36 12.08 26.19
N LYS A 263 -16.39 13.29 25.65
CA LYS A 263 -17.63 14.01 25.35
C LYS A 263 -18.18 13.63 23.97
N GLY A 264 -19.51 13.46 23.89
CA GLY A 264 -20.14 13.16 22.61
C GLY A 264 -21.68 13.24 22.66
N THR A 265 -22.27 13.35 21.46
CA THR A 265 -23.72 13.42 21.25
C THR A 265 -24.14 12.25 20.38
N LEU A 266 -25.14 11.49 20.82
CA LEU A 266 -25.83 10.48 20.03
C LEU A 266 -27.25 10.97 19.73
N SER A 267 -27.63 11.01 18.46
CA SER A 267 -28.94 11.43 17.98
C SER A 267 -29.60 10.29 17.23
N TRP A 268 -30.88 10.03 17.48
CA TRP A 268 -31.69 9.03 16.78
C TRP A 268 -32.70 9.72 15.82
N ASP A 269 -33.14 9.00 14.82
CA ASP A 269 -34.14 9.45 13.83
C ASP A 269 -35.51 9.81 14.43
N ASN A 270 -35.86 9.22 15.59
CA ASN A 270 -37.06 9.56 16.31
C ASN A 270 -36.99 10.92 17.03
N GLY A 271 -35.88 11.63 16.93
CA GLY A 271 -35.63 12.93 17.53
C GLY A 271 -35.06 12.89 18.94
N ASN A 272 -34.87 11.70 19.52
CA ASN A 272 -34.19 11.56 20.80
C ASN A 272 -32.70 11.90 20.65
N LYS A 273 -32.09 12.42 21.74
CA LYS A 273 -30.67 12.72 21.79
C LYS A 273 -30.12 12.42 23.17
N TYR A 274 -28.86 11.94 23.19
CA TYR A 274 -28.07 11.91 24.41
C TYR A 274 -26.81 12.77 24.16
N TYR A 275 -26.49 13.65 25.07
CA TYR A 275 -25.25 14.39 25.06
C TYR A 275 -24.63 14.41 26.46
N GLY A 276 -23.36 14.02 26.55
CA GLY A 276 -22.69 13.81 27.82
C GLY A 276 -21.37 13.12 27.69
N CYS A 277 -20.95 12.53 28.80
CA CYS A 277 -19.72 11.76 28.86
C CYS A 277 -19.94 10.31 28.43
N TRP A 278 -18.93 9.73 27.87
CA TRP A 278 -18.84 8.36 27.38
C TRP A 278 -17.60 7.68 27.92
N GLU A 279 -17.70 6.43 28.26
CA GLU A 279 -16.59 5.59 28.67
C GLU A 279 -16.75 4.21 28.03
N SER A 280 -15.71 3.75 27.32
CA SER A 280 -15.72 2.41 26.70
C SER A 280 -16.93 2.10 25.80
N GLY A 281 -17.47 3.10 25.11
CA GLY A 281 -18.59 2.99 24.17
C GLY A 281 -19.97 3.27 24.77
N LEU A 282 -20.08 3.43 26.08
CA LEU A 282 -21.34 3.58 26.82
C LEU A 282 -21.43 4.96 27.49
N PRO A 283 -22.67 5.52 27.66
CA PRO A 283 -22.89 6.69 28.52
C PRO A 283 -22.34 6.49 29.92
N HIS A 284 -21.59 7.45 30.42
CA HIS A 284 -20.98 7.42 31.74
C HIS A 284 -20.88 8.82 32.32
N GLY A 285 -20.93 8.96 33.67
CA GLY A 285 -20.87 10.27 34.31
C GLY A 285 -22.08 11.13 34.03
N GLU A 286 -21.90 12.44 33.96
CA GLU A 286 -22.99 13.40 33.78
C GLU A 286 -23.40 13.49 32.31
N GLY A 287 -24.70 13.52 32.05
CA GLY A 287 -25.25 13.61 30.72
C GLY A 287 -26.72 13.97 30.69
N ILE A 288 -27.20 14.43 29.54
CA ILE A 288 -28.56 14.83 29.31
C ILE A 288 -29.16 13.96 28.20
N PHE A 289 -30.29 13.34 28.53
CA PHE A 289 -31.12 12.64 27.56
C PHE A 289 -32.32 13.51 27.21
N GLU A 290 -32.50 13.78 25.93
CA GLU A 290 -33.54 14.63 25.40
C GLU A 290 -34.50 13.83 24.52
N THR A 291 -35.79 13.90 24.81
CA THR A 291 -36.89 13.40 23.97
C THR A 291 -37.59 14.58 23.27
N LYS A 292 -38.64 14.28 22.51
CA LYS A 292 -39.48 15.35 21.91
C LYS A 292 -40.07 16.26 22.98
N ASN A 293 -40.44 15.69 24.14
CA ASN A 293 -41.24 16.34 25.18
C ASN A 293 -40.46 16.81 26.39
N ARG A 294 -39.38 16.13 26.74
CA ARG A 294 -38.63 16.38 27.99
C ARG A 294 -37.12 16.27 27.82
N LYS A 295 -36.42 16.92 28.75
CA LYS A 295 -34.98 16.74 28.98
C LYS A 295 -34.79 16.16 30.38
N TYR A 296 -33.87 15.18 30.45
CA TYR A 296 -33.51 14.51 31.71
C TYR A 296 -32.01 14.66 31.91
N HIS A 297 -31.62 15.52 32.84
CA HIS A 297 -30.24 15.69 33.25
C HIS A 297 -29.95 14.76 34.43
N GLY A 298 -28.92 13.96 34.36
CA GLY A 298 -28.60 13.02 35.42
C GLY A 298 -27.25 12.31 35.24
N ASN A 299 -27.03 11.35 36.15
CA ASN A 299 -25.81 10.56 36.17
C ASN A 299 -26.02 9.19 35.51
N TRP A 300 -25.04 8.77 34.73
CA TRP A 300 -25.01 7.53 33.98
C TRP A 300 -23.82 6.67 34.41
N ARG A 301 -23.98 5.37 34.38
CA ARG A 301 -22.91 4.40 34.63
C ARG A 301 -23.08 3.22 33.70
N SER A 302 -22.07 2.99 32.83
CA SER A 302 -22.04 1.86 31.89
C SER A 302 -23.36 1.71 31.10
N GLY A 303 -23.89 2.82 30.59
CA GLY A 303 -25.13 2.86 29.79
C GLY A 303 -26.42 2.98 30.57
N PHE A 304 -26.39 2.81 31.89
CA PHE A 304 -27.59 2.89 32.75
C PHE A 304 -27.75 4.28 33.36
N PHE A 305 -28.99 4.79 33.37
CA PHE A 305 -29.36 5.99 34.08
C PHE A 305 -29.49 5.70 35.57
N LEU A 306 -28.71 6.34 36.41
CA LEU A 306 -28.65 6.05 37.85
C LEU A 306 -29.45 7.03 38.70
N GLN A 307 -29.33 8.33 38.39
CA GLN A 307 -29.89 9.37 39.21
C GLN A 307 -30.30 10.57 38.35
N LEU A 308 -31.56 11.00 38.59
CA LEU A 308 -32.06 12.25 38.04
C LEU A 308 -31.52 13.44 38.85
N ILE A 309 -30.96 14.40 38.20
CA ILE A 309 -30.54 15.70 38.80
C ILE A 309 -31.66 16.71 38.56
N GLU A 310 -32.12 16.83 37.33
CA GLU A 310 -33.12 17.80 36.89
C GLU A 310 -33.91 17.30 35.69
N SER A 311 -35.18 17.69 35.58
CA SER A 311 -35.97 17.46 34.38
C SER A 311 -36.73 18.73 33.97
N GLU A 312 -36.74 19.02 32.67
CA GLU A 312 -37.44 20.16 32.07
C GLU A 312 -38.50 19.64 31.09
N GLU A 313 -39.73 20.15 31.22
CA GLU A 313 -40.76 19.96 30.19
C GLU A 313 -40.63 20.96 29.07
N LYS A 314 -40.77 20.51 27.83
CA LYS A 314 -40.89 21.39 26.67
C LYS A 314 -42.32 21.88 26.56
N LYS A 315 -42.52 23.19 26.41
CA LYS A 315 -43.86 23.81 26.30
C LYS A 315 -44.73 23.15 25.24
N GLY A 316 -45.95 22.69 25.61
CA GLY A 316 -46.92 22.12 24.70
C GLY A 316 -46.92 20.57 24.61
N SER A 317 -46.24 19.87 25.47
CA SER A 317 -46.28 18.42 25.56
C SER A 317 -47.40 17.90 26.46
N GLU A 318 -48.12 16.83 26.06
CA GLU A 318 -49.03 16.10 26.92
C GLU A 318 -48.22 15.33 27.98
N GLU A 319 -48.79 15.13 29.18
CA GLU A 319 -48.15 14.35 30.28
C GLU A 319 -47.95 12.90 29.84
N GLU A 320 -46.72 12.54 29.49
CA GLU A 320 -46.31 11.15 29.38
C GLU A 320 -45.77 10.67 30.74
N ASN A 321 -46.46 9.74 31.39
CA ASN A 321 -45.93 8.97 32.53
C ASN A 321 -44.85 8.03 32.01
N ILE A 322 -43.63 8.51 31.87
CA ILE A 322 -42.50 7.68 31.46
C ILE A 322 -41.90 7.04 32.70
N ASN A 323 -42.18 5.75 32.88
CA ASN A 323 -41.36 4.92 33.75
C ASN A 323 -39.96 4.83 33.12
N LEU A 324 -39.01 5.64 33.67
CA LEU A 324 -37.59 5.68 33.21
C LEU A 324 -36.83 4.41 33.62
N THR A 325 -37.40 3.24 33.35
CA THR A 325 -36.58 2.02 33.30
C THR A 325 -35.99 1.88 31.93
N PHE A 326 -34.83 2.50 31.72
CA PHE A 326 -33.96 2.19 30.58
C PHE A 326 -33.41 0.77 30.79
N SER A 327 -34.25 -0.23 30.55
CA SER A 327 -33.92 -1.64 30.74
C SER A 327 -33.15 -2.26 29.57
N THR A 328 -32.83 -1.48 28.54
CA THR A 328 -31.94 -1.91 27.45
C THR A 328 -30.72 -1.03 27.45
N PRO A 329 -29.53 -1.62 27.67
CA PRO A 329 -28.30 -0.95 27.26
C PRO A 329 -28.49 -0.47 25.82
N ILE A 330 -27.86 0.65 25.46
CA ILE A 330 -27.78 1.13 24.07
C ILE A 330 -27.02 0.10 23.21
N GLU A 331 -27.03 -1.15 23.58
CA GLU A 331 -26.32 -2.30 23.01
C GLU A 331 -26.93 -2.83 21.72
N ASP A 332 -28.16 -2.47 21.36
CA ASP A 332 -28.76 -2.92 20.08
C ASP A 332 -28.18 -2.30 18.84
N ILE A 333 -27.17 -1.44 18.98
CA ILE A 333 -26.33 -0.99 17.89
C ILE A 333 -24.92 -1.52 18.18
N GLU A 334 -24.65 -2.76 17.78
CA GLU A 334 -23.30 -3.31 17.81
C GLU A 334 -22.32 -2.35 17.11
N ILE A 335 -21.51 -1.68 17.93
CA ILE A 335 -20.43 -0.83 17.47
C ILE A 335 -19.21 -1.73 17.23
N ASN A 336 -19.40 -2.73 16.42
CA ASN A 336 -18.29 -3.39 15.79
C ASN A 336 -18.04 -2.61 14.52
N GLY A 337 -17.01 -1.73 14.55
CA GLY A 337 -16.51 -1.15 13.32
C GLY A 337 -16.33 -2.29 12.31
N PRO A 338 -16.72 -2.09 11.03
CA PRO A 338 -16.82 -3.19 10.06
C PRO A 338 -15.48 -3.86 9.73
N PHE A 339 -14.38 -3.44 10.35
CA PHE A 339 -13.05 -3.85 9.94
C PHE A 339 -12.17 -4.17 11.14
N LYS A 340 -11.91 -5.46 11.35
CA LYS A 340 -10.72 -5.92 12.08
C LYS A 340 -9.60 -6.10 11.06
N PHE A 341 -8.59 -5.27 11.13
CA PHE A 341 -7.35 -5.53 10.40
C PHE A 341 -6.60 -6.64 11.14
N ASN A 342 -6.63 -7.85 10.59
CA ASN A 342 -5.70 -8.87 11.05
C ASN A 342 -4.34 -8.57 10.40
N ASN A 343 -3.39 -8.13 11.22
CA ASN A 343 -1.97 -8.12 10.89
C ASN A 343 -1.40 -9.55 10.87
N SER A 344 -2.06 -10.51 10.23
CA SER A 344 -1.45 -11.79 9.96
C SER A 344 -0.59 -11.67 8.72
N ILE A 345 0.66 -11.31 8.94
CA ILE A 345 1.74 -11.50 7.99
C ILE A 345 1.89 -13.01 7.81
N HIS A 346 1.24 -13.59 6.82
CA HIS A 346 1.65 -14.91 6.35
C HIS A 346 2.86 -14.70 5.44
N GLY A 347 4.03 -14.89 6.06
CA GLY A 347 5.27 -15.03 5.36
C GLY A 347 5.23 -16.28 4.49
N SER A 348 4.95 -16.13 3.20
CA SER A 348 5.48 -17.05 2.22
C SER A 348 6.96 -16.67 2.04
N ASN A 349 7.84 -17.62 2.37
CA ASN A 349 9.27 -17.52 2.15
C ASN A 349 9.58 -17.47 0.64
N HIS A 350 9.36 -16.32 0.02
CA HIS A 350 10.04 -15.99 -1.22
C HIS A 350 11.18 -15.03 -0.87
N LYS A 351 12.40 -15.44 -1.20
CA LYS A 351 13.66 -14.73 -0.96
C LYS A 351 13.80 -13.40 -1.71
N ASN A 352 12.75 -12.91 -2.34
CA ASN A 352 12.66 -11.57 -2.90
C ASN A 352 11.71 -10.77 -2.03
N GLY A 353 12.26 -9.82 -1.25
CA GLY A 353 11.66 -9.08 -0.15
C GLY A 353 10.37 -8.31 -0.41
N TYR A 354 9.32 -8.98 -0.83
CA TYR A 354 7.97 -8.45 -0.95
C TYR A 354 7.12 -8.98 0.20
N ASN A 355 6.91 -8.16 1.20
CA ASN A 355 5.85 -8.39 2.19
C ASN A 355 4.52 -8.05 1.53
N ASP A 356 3.82 -9.04 0.98
CA ASP A 356 2.44 -8.91 0.55
C ASP A 356 1.58 -8.63 1.78
N VAL A 357 1.06 -7.42 1.88
CA VAL A 357 0.07 -7.06 2.88
C VAL A 357 -1.29 -7.41 2.33
N LEU A 358 -1.75 -8.63 2.60
CA LEU A 358 -3.14 -9.02 2.42
C LEU A 358 -3.99 -8.30 3.47
N VAL A 359 -4.83 -7.37 3.00
CA VAL A 359 -5.91 -6.79 3.80
C VAL A 359 -7.08 -7.78 3.77
N GLU A 360 -7.12 -8.71 4.72
CA GLU A 360 -8.29 -9.57 4.89
C GLU A 360 -9.45 -8.77 5.50
N VAL A 361 -10.51 -8.57 4.71
CA VAL A 361 -11.81 -8.12 5.20
C VAL A 361 -12.53 -9.32 5.78
N ILE A 362 -12.52 -9.46 7.11
CA ILE A 362 -13.27 -10.52 7.77
C ILE A 362 -14.76 -10.21 7.64
N LYS A 363 -15.47 -11.03 6.87
CA LYS A 363 -16.93 -11.07 6.89
C LYS A 363 -17.36 -11.58 8.26
N GLN A 364 -18.01 -10.76 9.06
CA GLN A 364 -18.84 -11.28 10.15
C GLN A 364 -20.18 -11.72 9.55
N ASN A 365 -20.51 -13.02 9.73
CA ASN A 365 -21.80 -13.61 9.38
C ASN A 365 -22.91 -13.03 10.27
#